data_2952b57a504b6eaff5e5dbaa8b7374fa
#
_entry.id   2952b57a504b6eaff5e5dbaa8b7374fa
#
_cell.length_a   1.000
_cell.length_b   1.000
_cell.length_c   1.000
_cell.angle_alpha   90.00
_cell.angle_beta   90.00
_cell.angle_gamma   90.00
#
_symmetry.space_group_name_H-M   'P 1'
#
loop_
_entity.id
_entity.type
_entity.pdbx_description
1 polymer ?
#
loop_
_entity_poly.entity_id
_entity_poly.type
_entity_poly.pdbx_seq_one_letter_code
_entity_poly.pdbx_strand_id
1 'polypeptide(L)'
;MARGPTARRYAQALFWLAQDQGKEDAWLGQLTEASDALAAPTVALYLSVPRVPMADKLSAVGNLTARADSLLTNAVSLLAERGSLALLPAIVLEYGARLNESQGRAQAQVTTAVALSDTQRDRLGGLLRDMLERDVVIEAAVDPEVIGGVVVQVGDQIIDGSVRARLEALKRQLESERLATGGSTSMEERA
;
A
#
# COMPACT_ATOMS: atom_id res chain seq x y z
N MET A 1 -8.07 -0.49 4.80
CA MET A 1 -8.01 -0.46 6.29
C MET A 1 -7.16 0.71 6.71
N ALA A 2 -7.62 1.55 7.64
CA ALA A 2 -6.87 2.72 8.08
C ALA A 2 -5.57 2.28 8.77
N ARG A 3 -4.43 2.76 8.29
CA ARG A 3 -3.10 2.59 8.90
C ARG A 3 -3.12 3.34 10.23
N GLY A 4 -3.26 2.63 11.34
CA GLY A 4 -3.35 3.24 12.66
C GLY A 4 -1.98 3.74 13.16
N PRO A 5 -1.92 4.84 13.92
CA PRO A 5 -0.65 5.40 14.45
C PRO A 5 0.14 4.39 15.30
N THR A 6 -0.55 3.44 15.91
CA THR A 6 0.05 2.39 16.71
C THR A 6 0.81 1.37 15.85
N ALA A 7 0.24 0.91 14.74
CA ALA A 7 0.90 -0.02 13.82
C ALA A 7 2.18 0.59 13.23
N ARG A 8 2.13 1.88 12.86
CA ARG A 8 3.29 2.63 12.35
C ARG A 8 4.45 2.68 13.37
N ARG A 9 4.15 2.89 14.66
CA ARG A 9 5.18 2.92 15.72
C ARG A 9 5.84 1.56 15.91
N TYR A 10 5.07 0.46 15.90
CA TYR A 10 5.64 -0.89 15.98
C TYR A 10 6.47 -1.22 14.75
N ALA A 11 5.97 -0.93 13.54
CA ALA A 11 6.72 -1.14 12.31
C ALA A 11 8.05 -0.36 12.30
N GLN A 12 8.05 0.88 12.79
CA GLN A 12 9.25 1.69 12.90
C GLN A 12 10.29 1.08 13.86
N ALA A 13 9.84 0.61 15.03
CA ALA A 13 10.74 -0.01 16.00
C ALA A 13 11.33 -1.31 15.45
N LEU A 14 10.51 -2.15 14.81
CA LEU A 14 10.96 -3.39 14.19
C LEU A 14 11.94 -3.13 13.04
N PHE A 15 11.67 -2.10 12.23
CA PHE A 15 12.54 -1.72 11.13
C PHE A 15 13.93 -1.28 11.63
N TRP A 16 14.00 -0.46 12.66
CA TRP A 16 15.29 -0.07 13.25
C TRP A 16 16.07 -1.26 13.80
N LEU A 17 15.38 -2.19 14.48
CA LEU A 17 16.04 -3.41 14.98
C LEU A 17 16.55 -4.29 13.83
N ALA A 18 15.80 -4.41 12.75
CA ALA A 18 16.21 -5.17 11.57
C ALA A 18 17.40 -4.49 10.86
N GLN A 19 17.38 -3.17 10.75
CA GLN A 19 18.43 -2.36 10.16
C GLN A 19 19.75 -2.48 10.93
N ASP A 20 19.68 -2.47 12.25
CA ASP A 20 20.87 -2.66 13.11
C ASP A 20 21.54 -4.04 12.90
N GLN A 21 20.77 -5.03 12.41
CA GLN A 21 21.24 -6.37 12.10
C GLN A 21 21.50 -6.63 10.61
N GLY A 22 21.16 -5.69 9.72
CA GLY A 22 21.25 -5.87 8.26
C GLY A 22 20.34 -6.98 7.73
N LYS A 23 19.14 -7.15 8.33
CA LYS A 23 18.19 -8.23 8.00
C LYS A 23 16.83 -7.73 7.58
N GLU A 24 16.74 -6.51 7.05
CA GLU A 24 15.49 -5.81 6.78
C GLU A 24 14.57 -6.60 5.83
N ASP A 25 15.13 -7.11 4.73
CA ASP A 25 14.37 -7.89 3.74
C ASP A 25 13.91 -9.25 4.31
N ALA A 26 14.80 -9.93 5.04
CA ALA A 26 14.48 -11.23 5.66
C ALA A 26 13.35 -11.08 6.70
N TRP A 27 13.36 -10.01 7.46
CA TRP A 27 12.33 -9.76 8.48
C TRP A 27 10.96 -9.45 7.87
N LEU A 28 10.90 -8.82 6.69
CA LEU A 28 9.62 -8.62 6.00
C LEU A 28 8.97 -9.97 5.66
N GLY A 29 9.74 -10.91 5.12
CA GLY A 29 9.25 -12.26 4.83
C GLY A 29 8.75 -12.98 6.09
N GLN A 30 9.55 -12.97 7.16
CA GLN A 30 9.21 -13.61 8.42
C GLN A 30 7.98 -12.97 9.10
N LEU A 31 7.84 -11.64 9.04
CA LEU A 31 6.66 -10.91 9.54
C LEU A 31 5.40 -11.28 8.74
N THR A 32 5.52 -11.44 7.43
CA THR A 32 4.41 -11.84 6.57
C THR A 32 3.97 -13.26 6.90
N GLU A 33 4.90 -14.22 6.98
CA GLU A 33 4.60 -15.60 7.37
C GLU A 33 3.94 -15.67 8.76
N ALA A 34 4.46 -14.93 9.74
CA ALA A 34 3.89 -14.86 11.08
C ALA A 34 2.47 -14.26 11.06
N SER A 35 2.26 -13.21 10.27
CA SER A 35 0.96 -12.56 10.11
C SER A 35 -0.07 -13.54 9.52
N ASP A 36 0.29 -14.26 8.46
CA ASP A 36 -0.60 -15.22 7.79
C ASP A 36 -0.93 -16.41 8.70
N ALA A 37 0.08 -16.95 9.39
CA ALA A 37 -0.11 -18.06 10.35
C ALA A 37 -1.04 -17.66 11.50
N LEU A 38 -0.88 -16.46 12.06
CA LEU A 38 -1.68 -15.96 13.17
C LEU A 38 -3.08 -15.47 12.74
N ALA A 39 -3.26 -15.09 11.47
CA ALA A 39 -4.54 -14.73 10.89
C ALA A 39 -5.42 -15.95 10.54
N ALA A 40 -4.87 -17.18 10.54
CA ALA A 40 -5.63 -18.39 10.27
C ALA A 40 -6.85 -18.48 11.22
N PRO A 41 -8.08 -18.76 10.74
CA PRO A 41 -9.31 -18.65 11.53
C PRO A 41 -9.29 -19.45 12.83
N THR A 42 -8.70 -20.64 12.80
CA THR A 42 -8.57 -21.52 13.98
C THR A 42 -7.62 -20.93 15.03
N VAL A 43 -6.50 -20.35 14.60
CA VAL A 43 -5.51 -19.72 15.48
C VAL A 43 -6.06 -18.42 16.06
N ALA A 44 -6.64 -17.57 15.21
CA ALA A 44 -7.23 -16.30 15.65
C ALA A 44 -8.35 -16.55 16.68
N LEU A 45 -9.20 -17.57 16.46
CA LEU A 45 -10.23 -17.97 17.42
C LEU A 45 -9.61 -18.43 18.74
N TYR A 46 -8.60 -19.33 18.72
CA TYR A 46 -7.92 -19.81 19.91
C TYR A 46 -7.32 -18.68 20.74
N LEU A 47 -6.62 -17.74 20.07
CA LEU A 47 -5.98 -16.62 20.73
C LEU A 47 -7.00 -15.59 21.28
N SER A 48 -8.21 -15.52 20.71
CA SER A 48 -9.27 -14.61 21.17
C SER A 48 -10.01 -15.11 22.41
N VAL A 49 -9.95 -16.43 22.72
CA VAL A 49 -10.67 -17.01 23.85
C VAL A 49 -10.11 -16.52 25.20
N PRO A 50 -10.92 -15.86 26.07
CA PRO A 50 -10.42 -15.32 27.34
C PRO A 50 -10.02 -16.39 28.35
N ARG A 51 -10.58 -17.59 28.25
CA ARG A 51 -10.30 -18.72 29.17
C ARG A 51 -8.97 -19.40 28.94
N VAL A 52 -8.33 -19.19 27.79
CA VAL A 52 -6.99 -19.73 27.50
C VAL A 52 -5.96 -18.92 28.30
N PRO A 53 -5.14 -19.59 29.15
CA PRO A 53 -4.08 -18.93 29.89
C PRO A 53 -3.10 -18.21 28.94
N MET A 54 -2.55 -17.08 29.39
CA MET A 54 -1.60 -16.30 28.59
C MET A 54 -0.36 -17.13 28.22
N ALA A 55 0.13 -17.96 29.14
CA ALA A 55 1.26 -18.84 28.89
C ALA A 55 1.04 -19.79 27.68
N ASP A 56 -0.18 -20.34 27.56
CA ASP A 56 -0.51 -21.23 26.44
C ASP A 56 -0.61 -20.47 25.13
N LYS A 57 -1.16 -19.23 25.16
CA LYS A 57 -1.18 -18.33 23.99
C LYS A 57 0.23 -17.98 23.52
N LEU A 58 1.12 -17.65 24.44
CA LEU A 58 2.52 -17.33 24.13
C LEU A 58 3.25 -18.56 23.57
N SER A 59 3.01 -19.74 24.14
CA SER A 59 3.57 -20.99 23.61
C SER A 59 3.11 -21.27 22.19
N ALA A 60 1.83 -21.05 21.91
CA ALA A 60 1.29 -21.18 20.53
C ALA A 60 1.92 -20.18 19.57
N VAL A 61 2.05 -18.92 19.96
CA VAL A 61 2.74 -17.88 19.18
C VAL A 61 4.19 -18.27 18.93
N GLY A 62 4.93 -18.70 19.96
CA GLY A 62 6.32 -19.13 19.84
C GLY A 62 6.50 -20.31 18.88
N ASN A 63 5.59 -21.29 18.90
CA ASN A 63 5.62 -22.42 17.97
C ASN A 63 5.36 -21.99 16.52
N LEU A 64 4.44 -21.05 16.28
CA LEU A 64 4.12 -20.54 14.94
C LEU A 64 5.24 -19.64 14.39
N THR A 65 5.99 -18.98 15.24
CA THR A 65 7.12 -18.11 14.87
C THR A 65 8.48 -18.75 15.10
N ALA A 66 8.56 -20.06 15.35
CA ALA A 66 9.80 -20.78 15.68
C ALA A 66 10.89 -20.71 14.59
N ARG A 67 10.50 -20.42 13.34
CA ARG A 67 11.44 -20.23 12.22
C ARG A 67 11.89 -18.77 12.06
N ALA A 68 11.24 -17.85 12.74
CA ALA A 68 11.60 -16.44 12.68
C ALA A 68 12.79 -16.11 13.58
N ASP A 69 13.35 -14.94 13.38
CA ASP A 69 14.40 -14.41 14.26
C ASP A 69 13.87 -14.28 15.70
N SER A 70 14.74 -14.54 16.69
CA SER A 70 14.35 -14.52 18.10
C SER A 70 13.81 -13.18 18.57
N LEU A 71 14.35 -12.07 18.05
CA LEU A 71 13.85 -10.73 18.38
C LEU A 71 12.47 -10.49 17.79
N LEU A 72 12.22 -11.01 16.59
CA LEU A 72 10.91 -10.92 15.95
C LEU A 72 9.88 -11.77 16.71
N THR A 73 10.25 -13.00 17.11
CA THR A 73 9.40 -13.86 17.97
C THR A 73 9.06 -13.15 19.28
N ASN A 74 10.03 -12.49 19.93
CA ASN A 74 9.80 -11.72 21.15
C ASN A 74 8.86 -10.53 20.91
N ALA A 75 9.02 -9.82 19.79
CA ALA A 75 8.15 -8.71 19.44
C ALA A 75 6.69 -9.16 19.18
N VAL A 76 6.50 -10.30 18.49
CA VAL A 76 5.15 -10.86 18.26
C VAL A 76 4.54 -11.36 19.56
N SER A 77 5.34 -11.96 20.46
CA SER A 77 4.91 -12.37 21.82
C SER A 77 4.45 -11.15 22.64
N LEU A 78 5.19 -10.04 22.58
CA LEU A 78 4.79 -8.79 23.23
C LEU A 78 3.48 -8.24 22.71
N LEU A 79 3.23 -8.35 21.38
CA LEU A 79 1.94 -7.98 20.79
C LEU A 79 0.81 -8.89 21.28
N ALA A 80 1.10 -10.19 21.49
CA ALA A 80 0.14 -11.14 22.07
C ALA A 80 -0.23 -10.77 23.51
N GLU A 81 0.75 -10.48 24.35
CA GLU A 81 0.55 -10.05 25.75
C GLU A 81 -0.31 -8.79 25.83
N ARG A 82 -0.12 -7.86 24.90
CA ARG A 82 -0.88 -6.61 24.83
C ARG A 82 -2.23 -6.75 24.14
N GLY A 83 -2.63 -7.94 23.70
CA GLY A 83 -3.86 -8.16 22.96
C GLY A 83 -3.90 -7.43 21.61
N SER A 84 -2.74 -7.16 21.02
CA SER A 84 -2.59 -6.30 19.84
C SER A 84 -2.19 -7.08 18.58
N LEU A 85 -2.33 -8.41 18.58
CA LEU A 85 -2.00 -9.26 17.42
C LEU A 85 -2.80 -8.90 16.16
N ALA A 86 -4.02 -8.39 16.32
CA ALA A 86 -4.84 -7.92 15.21
C ALA A 86 -4.20 -6.75 14.40
N LEU A 87 -3.19 -6.09 14.97
CA LEU A 87 -2.43 -5.03 14.28
C LEU A 87 -1.33 -5.60 13.37
N LEU A 88 -0.99 -6.89 13.48
CA LEU A 88 0.14 -7.47 12.78
C LEU A 88 0.07 -7.30 11.25
N PRO A 89 -1.07 -7.51 10.56
CA PRO A 89 -1.16 -7.23 9.13
C PRO A 89 -0.87 -5.76 8.77
N ALA A 90 -1.34 -4.83 9.60
CA ALA A 90 -1.07 -3.41 9.41
C ALA A 90 0.41 -3.07 9.67
N ILE A 91 1.05 -3.75 10.64
CA ILE A 91 2.49 -3.62 10.93
C ILE A 91 3.32 -4.11 9.75
N VAL A 92 2.96 -5.24 9.13
CA VAL A 92 3.63 -5.78 7.93
C VAL A 92 3.59 -4.77 6.79
N LEU A 93 2.42 -4.17 6.52
CA LEU A 93 2.27 -3.16 5.47
C LEU A 93 3.12 -1.91 5.74
N GLU A 94 3.11 -1.40 6.97
CA GLU A 94 3.91 -0.23 7.34
C GLU A 94 5.42 -0.52 7.34
N TYR A 95 5.83 -1.76 7.69
CA TYR A 95 7.21 -2.21 7.61
C TYR A 95 7.69 -2.27 6.16
N GLY A 96 6.89 -2.88 5.26
CA GLY A 96 7.20 -2.95 3.84
C GLY A 96 7.31 -1.57 3.18
N ALA A 97 6.43 -0.61 3.57
CA ALA A 97 6.52 0.77 3.10
C ALA A 97 7.84 1.44 3.50
N ARG A 98 8.29 1.23 4.76
CA ARG A 98 9.59 1.76 5.24
C ARG A 98 10.79 1.11 4.56
N LEU A 99 10.72 -0.19 4.32
CA LEU A 99 11.76 -0.91 3.60
C LEU A 99 11.91 -0.35 2.18
N ASN A 100 10.80 -0.15 1.46
CA ASN A 100 10.82 0.46 0.13
C ASN A 100 11.40 1.88 0.17
N GLU A 101 11.01 2.69 1.15
CA GLU A 101 11.53 4.04 1.34
C GLU A 101 13.05 4.05 1.59
N SER A 102 13.54 3.15 2.47
CA SER A 102 14.97 3.04 2.78
C SER A 102 15.81 2.57 1.59
N GLN A 103 15.22 1.78 0.69
CA GLN A 103 15.84 1.30 -0.54
C GLN A 103 15.69 2.30 -1.70
N GLY A 104 15.11 3.48 -1.44
CA GLY A 104 14.88 4.51 -2.45
C GLY A 104 13.82 4.11 -3.50
N ARG A 105 13.03 3.06 -3.22
CA ARG A 105 11.94 2.63 -4.10
C ARG A 105 10.70 3.49 -3.89
N ALA A 106 10.12 3.97 -4.97
CA ALA A 106 8.84 4.69 -4.92
C ALA A 106 7.68 3.68 -4.86
N GLN A 107 6.75 3.89 -3.96
CA GLN A 107 5.51 3.10 -3.91
C GLN A 107 4.46 3.79 -4.76
N ALA A 108 3.96 3.09 -5.80
CA ALA A 108 2.90 3.58 -6.67
C ALA A 108 1.61 2.78 -6.42
N GLN A 109 0.58 3.44 -5.93
CA GLN A 109 -0.78 2.89 -5.90
C GLN A 109 -1.42 3.09 -7.26
N VAL A 110 -1.78 2.00 -7.92
CA VAL A 110 -2.36 1.99 -9.27
C VAL A 110 -3.80 1.52 -9.19
N THR A 111 -4.75 2.41 -9.48
CA THR A 111 -6.17 2.09 -9.52
C THR A 111 -6.64 1.95 -10.97
N THR A 112 -7.27 0.84 -11.29
CA THR A 112 -7.76 0.51 -12.63
C THR A 112 -9.18 -0.06 -12.59
N ALA A 113 -9.91 0.04 -13.70
CA ALA A 113 -11.27 -0.52 -13.83
C ALA A 113 -11.30 -2.05 -13.83
N VAL A 114 -10.23 -2.70 -14.30
CA VAL A 114 -10.06 -4.16 -14.39
C VAL A 114 -8.68 -4.56 -13.92
N ALA A 115 -8.52 -5.80 -13.48
CA ALA A 115 -7.23 -6.30 -13.03
C ALA A 115 -6.16 -6.17 -14.14
N LEU A 116 -4.98 -5.67 -13.76
CA LEU A 116 -3.83 -5.58 -14.66
C LEU A 116 -3.26 -6.97 -14.93
N SER A 117 -2.97 -7.28 -16.19
CA SER A 117 -2.12 -8.42 -16.52
C SER A 117 -0.66 -8.16 -16.13
N ASP A 118 0.14 -9.23 -15.99
CA ASP A 118 1.56 -9.09 -15.65
C ASP A 118 2.30 -8.23 -16.66
N THR A 119 2.02 -8.43 -17.97
CA THR A 119 2.62 -7.61 -19.03
C THR A 119 2.27 -6.12 -18.93
N GLN A 120 1.03 -5.81 -18.53
CA GLN A 120 0.59 -4.42 -18.34
C GLN A 120 1.25 -3.81 -17.10
N ARG A 121 1.39 -4.59 -16.03
CA ARG A 121 2.08 -4.19 -14.80
C ARG A 121 3.55 -3.88 -15.07
N ASP A 122 4.26 -4.75 -15.80
CA ASP A 122 5.67 -4.56 -16.14
C ASP A 122 5.88 -3.32 -17.01
N ARG A 123 5.02 -3.12 -18.00
CA ARG A 123 5.08 -1.95 -18.87
C ARG A 123 4.83 -0.65 -18.11
N LEU A 124 3.84 -0.64 -17.21
CA LEU A 124 3.55 0.50 -16.35
C LEU A 124 4.72 0.77 -15.39
N GLY A 125 5.31 -0.28 -14.80
CA GLY A 125 6.49 -0.19 -13.95
C GLY A 125 7.68 0.43 -14.67
N GLY A 126 7.93 0.06 -15.93
CA GLY A 126 8.95 0.67 -16.77
C GLY A 126 8.72 2.15 -16.98
N LEU A 127 7.49 2.54 -17.39
CA LEU A 127 7.14 3.94 -17.60
C LEU A 127 7.27 4.80 -16.32
N LEU A 128 6.85 4.26 -15.18
CA LEU A 128 6.96 4.96 -13.91
C LEU A 128 8.42 5.08 -13.44
N ARG A 129 9.24 4.05 -13.67
CA ARG A 129 10.68 4.09 -13.38
C ARG A 129 11.38 5.18 -14.20
N ASP A 130 11.09 5.26 -15.50
CA ASP A 130 11.68 6.26 -16.39
C ASP A 130 11.24 7.69 -16.00
N MET A 131 9.97 7.85 -15.55
CA MET A 131 9.44 9.15 -15.14
C MET A 131 9.97 9.61 -13.79
N LEU A 132 10.16 8.69 -12.85
CA LEU A 132 10.53 9.00 -11.45
C LEU A 132 12.03 8.86 -11.18
N GLU A 133 12.79 8.31 -12.15
CA GLU A 133 14.23 8.00 -12.02
C GLU A 133 14.55 7.13 -10.79
N ARG A 134 13.59 6.27 -10.38
CA ARG A 134 13.67 5.40 -9.21
C ARG A 134 12.97 4.07 -9.49
N ASP A 135 13.39 3.04 -8.77
CA ASP A 135 12.64 1.78 -8.76
C ASP A 135 11.25 1.99 -8.16
N VAL A 136 10.24 1.39 -8.81
CA VAL A 136 8.84 1.57 -8.42
C VAL A 136 8.24 0.23 -8.05
N VAL A 137 7.62 0.18 -6.87
CA VAL A 137 6.80 -0.94 -6.43
C VAL A 137 5.34 -0.61 -6.70
N ILE A 138 4.68 -1.40 -7.55
CA ILE A 138 3.28 -1.19 -7.94
C ILE A 138 2.36 -1.99 -7.02
N GLU A 139 1.47 -1.28 -6.33
CA GLU A 139 0.31 -1.84 -5.65
C GLU A 139 -0.94 -1.60 -6.50
N ALA A 140 -1.46 -2.66 -7.15
CA ALA A 140 -2.63 -2.55 -8.00
C ALA A 140 -3.92 -2.76 -7.20
N ALA A 141 -4.87 -1.84 -7.35
CA ALA A 141 -6.24 -1.94 -6.86
C ALA A 141 -7.22 -1.89 -8.03
N VAL A 142 -8.31 -2.63 -7.92
CA VAL A 142 -9.40 -2.59 -8.91
C VAL A 142 -10.56 -1.80 -8.31
N ASP A 143 -10.99 -0.76 -9.04
CA ASP A 143 -12.13 0.06 -8.68
C ASP A 143 -13.08 0.15 -9.88
N PRO A 144 -14.26 -0.50 -9.80
CA PRO A 144 -15.27 -0.47 -10.87
C PRO A 144 -15.84 0.93 -11.17
N GLU A 145 -15.68 1.90 -10.26
CA GLU A 145 -16.10 3.29 -10.51
C GLU A 145 -15.20 4.01 -11.52
N VAL A 146 -14.01 3.50 -11.76
CA VAL A 146 -13.13 3.95 -12.83
C VAL A 146 -13.66 3.39 -14.15
N ILE A 147 -14.24 4.26 -15.00
CA ILE A 147 -14.83 3.87 -16.31
C ILE A 147 -13.78 3.20 -17.21
N GLY A 148 -12.50 3.59 -17.09
CA GLY A 148 -11.37 3.07 -17.85
C GLY A 148 -10.13 3.93 -17.70
N GLY A 149 -8.99 3.40 -18.12
CA GLY A 149 -7.68 4.02 -17.92
C GLY A 149 -7.05 3.64 -16.61
N VAL A 150 -6.11 4.44 -16.12
CA VAL A 150 -5.32 4.19 -14.92
C VAL A 150 -5.16 5.48 -14.11
N VAL A 151 -5.34 5.38 -12.80
CA VAL A 151 -4.98 6.42 -11.85
C VAL A 151 -3.80 5.92 -11.04
N VAL A 152 -2.71 6.67 -11.05
CA VAL A 152 -1.47 6.34 -10.33
C VAL A 152 -1.24 7.39 -9.26
N GLN A 153 -1.08 6.95 -8.03
CA GLN A 153 -0.68 7.79 -6.91
C GLN A 153 0.72 7.38 -6.44
N VAL A 154 1.64 8.32 -6.42
CA VAL A 154 3.00 8.13 -5.90
C VAL A 154 3.25 9.19 -4.82
N GLY A 155 3.22 8.76 -3.56
CA GLY A 155 3.26 9.69 -2.43
C GLY A 155 2.10 10.70 -2.49
N ASP A 156 2.43 11.98 -2.58
CA ASP A 156 1.45 13.08 -2.68
C ASP A 156 1.06 13.44 -4.12
N GLN A 157 1.71 12.84 -5.11
CA GLN A 157 1.43 13.10 -6.53
C GLN A 157 0.40 12.12 -7.08
N ILE A 158 -0.60 12.65 -7.80
CA ILE A 158 -1.62 11.86 -8.51
C ILE A 158 -1.47 12.11 -10.00
N ILE A 159 -1.28 11.03 -10.76
CA ILE A 159 -1.25 11.02 -12.22
C ILE A 159 -2.54 10.35 -12.67
N ASP A 160 -3.50 11.17 -13.12
CA ASP A 160 -4.81 10.68 -13.57
C ASP A 160 -4.82 10.52 -15.08
N GLY A 161 -4.69 9.27 -15.54
CA GLY A 161 -4.83 8.85 -16.93
C GLY A 161 -6.21 8.23 -17.24
N SER A 162 -7.22 8.49 -16.43
CA SER A 162 -8.57 7.93 -16.62
C SER A 162 -9.26 8.51 -17.86
N VAL A 163 -10.19 7.73 -18.41
CA VAL A 163 -11.07 8.19 -19.51
C VAL A 163 -11.91 9.39 -19.05
N ARG A 164 -12.34 9.42 -17.81
CA ARG A 164 -13.08 10.55 -17.22
C ARG A 164 -12.27 11.85 -17.29
N ALA A 165 -11.01 11.83 -16.84
CA ALA A 165 -10.14 13.01 -16.87
C ALA A 165 -9.91 13.49 -18.32
N ARG A 166 -9.76 12.58 -19.29
CA ARG A 166 -9.62 12.93 -20.70
C ARG A 166 -10.89 13.57 -21.27
N LEU A 167 -12.07 13.03 -20.93
CA LEU A 167 -13.35 13.61 -21.35
C LEU A 167 -13.58 15.00 -20.75
N GLU A 168 -13.25 15.18 -19.48
CA GLU A 168 -13.34 16.49 -18.82
C GLU A 168 -12.35 17.51 -19.39
N ALA A 169 -11.14 17.08 -19.75
CA ALA A 169 -10.17 17.93 -20.43
C ALA A 169 -10.66 18.35 -21.80
N LEU A 170 -11.20 17.42 -22.61
CA LEU A 170 -11.78 17.70 -23.92
C LEU A 170 -12.98 18.65 -23.81
N LYS A 171 -13.87 18.43 -22.84
CA LYS A 171 -15.01 19.32 -22.61
C LYS A 171 -14.55 20.74 -22.32
N ARG A 172 -13.56 20.92 -21.42
CA ARG A 172 -13.00 22.25 -21.12
C ARG A 172 -12.37 22.91 -22.34
N GLN A 173 -11.67 22.13 -23.18
CA GLN A 173 -11.08 22.64 -24.41
C GLN A 173 -12.15 23.15 -25.38
N LEU A 174 -13.22 22.39 -25.61
CA LEU A 174 -14.33 22.79 -26.48
C LEU A 174 -15.09 24.02 -25.95
N GLU A 175 -15.25 24.12 -24.63
CA GLU A 175 -15.86 25.29 -23.98
C GLU A 175 -15.01 26.55 -24.18
N SER A 176 -13.67 26.43 -24.04
CA SER A 176 -12.75 27.54 -24.25
C SER A 176 -12.69 28.02 -25.71
N GLU A 177 -12.73 27.09 -26.68
CA GLU A 177 -12.78 27.41 -28.11
C GLU A 177 -14.09 28.11 -28.49
N ARG A 178 -15.23 27.70 -27.93
CA ARG A 178 -16.51 28.36 -28.15
C ARG A 178 -16.54 29.80 -27.64
N LEU A 179 -15.92 30.06 -26.50
CA LEU A 179 -15.79 31.40 -25.93
C LEU A 179 -14.86 32.30 -26.78
N ALA A 180 -13.79 31.71 -27.33
CA ALA A 180 -12.86 32.43 -28.20
C ALA A 180 -13.48 32.80 -29.56
N THR A 181 -14.35 31.93 -30.11
CA THR A 181 -14.97 32.13 -31.40
C THR A 181 -16.26 32.99 -31.32
N GLY A 182 -16.96 32.97 -30.17
CA GLY A 182 -18.19 33.76 -29.97
C GLY A 182 -17.97 35.26 -29.71
N GLY A 183 -16.72 35.68 -29.46
CA GLY A 183 -16.37 37.09 -29.20
C GLY A 183 -16.10 37.92 -30.45
N SER A 184 -15.94 37.31 -31.64
CA SER A 184 -15.56 38.05 -32.85
C SER A 184 -16.75 38.44 -33.77
N THR A 185 -17.98 37.99 -33.47
CA THR A 185 -19.15 38.24 -34.37
C THR A 185 -19.96 39.49 -33.99
N SER A 186 -19.64 40.19 -32.89
CA SER A 186 -20.47 41.34 -32.41
C SER A 186 -19.87 42.71 -32.69
N MET A 187 -18.82 42.85 -33.52
CA MET A 187 -18.17 44.13 -33.79
C MET A 187 -18.32 44.64 -35.26
N GLU A 188 -19.00 43.90 -36.15
CA GLU A 188 -19.11 44.29 -37.57
C GLU A 188 -20.50 44.83 -37.98
N GLU A 189 -21.45 45.02 -37.07
CA GLU A 189 -22.78 45.52 -37.41
C GLU A 189 -23.13 46.86 -36.76
N ARG A 190 -22.15 47.80 -36.73
CA ARG A 190 -22.41 49.24 -36.49
C ARG A 190 -21.34 50.10 -37.17
N ALA A 191 -21.46 50.21 -38.50
CA ALA A 191 -20.92 51.33 -39.28
C ALA A 191 -21.91 51.73 -40.37
#